data_d4dd6136a1a997bb3387f31a837bc8b8
#
_entry.id   d4dd6136a1a997bb3387f31a837bc8b8
#
_cell.length_a   1.000
_cell.length_b   1.000
_cell.length_c   1.000
_cell.angle_alpha   90.00
_cell.angle_beta   90.00
_cell.angle_gamma   90.00
#
_symmetry.space_group_name_H-M   'P 1'
#
loop_
_entity.id
_entity.type
_entity.pdbx_description
1 polymer ?
#
loop_
_entity_poly.entity_id
_entity_poly.type
_entity_poly.pdbx_seq_one_letter_code
_entity_poly.pdbx_strand_id
1 'polypeptide(L)'
;GFKGMNRVQVDGSDFEASYSVIKDVCEFVRRERKPYLVHAQVPLLGHHTSGVRKEFYRSDDDWAKHEEHDPNPKLRKKLIERNVSEEIILEVEKEAAELVATDFAKAIAAPEPDPSTIEDHIFAPTPITEEKGERSPEGKEKIVMVDAALFAVRELMEKHPEAILYGQDVGKRLGGVFREAATLGEMFGDHRVFNTAIQEAYVVGSTVGMSAVGLKPIVEVQFADYIYPGFNQLVTEVSKSCYLSCGKFPVSMILRVPIGAYGGGGPYHSGSV
;
A
#
# COMPACT_ATOMS: atom_id res chain seq x y z
N GLY A 1 14.45 14.41 -15.67
CA GLY A 1 13.34 14.42 -14.70
C GLY A 1 12.01 14.08 -15.34
N PHE A 2 11.04 13.70 -14.54
CA PHE A 2 9.69 13.41 -15.02
C PHE A 2 9.03 14.72 -15.48
N LYS A 3 8.60 14.75 -16.75
CA LYS A 3 7.96 15.91 -17.33
C LYS A 3 6.57 16.11 -16.72
N GLY A 4 6.31 17.33 -16.20
CA GLY A 4 5.00 17.66 -15.61
C GLY A 4 4.81 17.24 -14.15
N MET A 5 5.81 16.62 -13.51
CA MET A 5 5.78 16.32 -12.07
C MET A 5 6.50 17.44 -11.28
N ASN A 6 5.82 17.98 -10.28
CA ASN A 6 6.45 18.88 -9.33
C ASN A 6 7.44 18.13 -8.44
N ARG A 7 8.50 18.82 -8.06
CA ARG A 7 9.53 18.23 -7.20
C ARG A 7 10.12 19.29 -6.27
N VAL A 8 10.56 18.83 -5.12
CA VAL A 8 11.35 19.62 -4.16
C VAL A 8 12.45 18.73 -3.59
N GLN A 9 13.58 19.35 -3.27
CA GLN A 9 14.66 18.73 -2.52
C GLN A 9 14.73 19.37 -1.15
N VAL A 10 14.91 18.58 -0.10
CA VAL A 10 14.95 19.04 1.29
C VAL A 10 16.08 18.34 2.04
N ASP A 11 16.70 19.04 2.97
CA ASP A 11 17.57 18.45 3.98
C ASP A 11 16.67 17.68 4.97
N GLY A 12 16.61 16.34 4.81
CA GLY A 12 15.80 15.48 5.66
C GLY A 12 16.32 15.37 7.10
N SER A 13 17.52 15.89 7.39
CA SER A 13 18.04 16.01 8.75
C SER A 13 17.60 17.30 9.47
N ASP A 14 16.96 18.23 8.75
CA ASP A 14 16.35 19.43 9.32
C ASP A 14 14.86 19.21 9.54
N PHE A 15 14.46 19.09 10.80
CA PHE A 15 13.06 18.83 11.19
C PHE A 15 12.10 19.91 10.66
N GLU A 16 12.46 21.19 10.80
CA GLU A 16 11.56 22.29 10.43
C GLU A 16 11.41 22.42 8.91
N ALA A 17 12.52 22.27 8.18
CA ALA A 17 12.50 22.26 6.73
C ALA A 17 11.66 21.08 6.20
N SER A 18 11.87 19.90 6.78
CA SER A 18 11.10 18.70 6.43
C SER A 18 9.61 18.86 6.73
N TYR A 19 9.26 19.37 7.91
CA TYR A 19 7.87 19.60 8.30
C TYR A 19 7.18 20.60 7.35
N SER A 20 7.83 21.76 7.07
CA SER A 20 7.29 22.77 6.18
C SER A 20 7.05 22.24 4.78
N VAL A 21 8.06 21.56 4.21
CA VAL A 21 7.97 20.98 2.86
C VAL A 21 6.86 19.94 2.78
N ILE A 22 6.78 19.02 3.75
CA ILE A 22 5.75 17.98 3.72
C ILE A 22 4.36 18.59 3.88
N LYS A 23 4.20 19.59 4.76
CA LYS A 23 2.92 20.30 4.90
C LYS A 23 2.48 20.92 3.57
N ASP A 24 3.34 21.70 2.92
CA ASP A 24 3.04 22.37 1.66
C ASP A 24 2.73 21.38 0.54
N VAL A 25 3.49 20.28 0.48
CA VAL A 25 3.25 19.19 -0.48
C VAL A 25 1.91 18.50 -0.24
N CYS A 26 1.56 18.20 1.01
CA CYS A 26 0.26 17.61 1.34
C CYS A 26 -0.89 18.53 0.95
N GLU A 27 -0.79 19.83 1.22
CA GLU A 27 -1.79 20.82 0.81
C GLU A 27 -1.91 20.91 -0.71
N PHE A 28 -0.76 20.94 -1.41
CA PHE A 28 -0.73 20.91 -2.88
C PHE A 28 -1.42 19.67 -3.45
N VAL A 29 -1.03 18.48 -3.01
CA VAL A 29 -1.57 17.21 -3.51
C VAL A 29 -3.07 17.12 -3.27
N ARG A 30 -3.55 17.56 -2.11
CA ARG A 30 -4.99 17.60 -1.76
C ARG A 30 -5.78 18.57 -2.63
N ARG A 31 -5.22 19.76 -2.91
CA ARG A 31 -5.87 20.80 -3.72
C ARG A 31 -5.82 20.49 -5.22
N GLU A 32 -4.63 20.16 -5.73
CA GLU A 32 -4.38 20.05 -7.16
C GLU A 32 -4.65 18.63 -7.71
N ARG A 33 -4.76 17.63 -6.82
CA ARG A 33 -4.92 16.21 -7.19
C ARG A 33 -3.84 15.72 -8.16
N LYS A 34 -2.61 16.15 -7.94
CA LYS A 34 -1.42 15.82 -8.75
C LYS A 34 -0.33 15.23 -7.87
N PRO A 35 0.48 14.30 -8.41
CA PRO A 35 1.63 13.78 -7.67
C PRO A 35 2.69 14.85 -7.44
N TYR A 36 3.47 14.65 -6.39
CA TYR A 36 4.59 15.49 -6.03
C TYR A 36 5.77 14.62 -5.59
N LEU A 37 6.98 14.91 -6.07
CA LEU A 37 8.20 14.21 -5.68
C LEU A 37 8.94 15.00 -4.60
N VAL A 38 9.08 14.43 -3.42
CA VAL A 38 9.97 14.98 -2.37
C VAL A 38 11.25 14.14 -2.34
N HIS A 39 12.36 14.79 -2.60
CA HIS A 39 13.69 14.18 -2.46
C HIS A 39 14.34 14.66 -1.17
N ALA A 40 14.23 13.88 -0.10
CA ALA A 40 14.87 14.14 1.16
C ALA A 40 16.29 13.56 1.16
N GLN A 41 17.28 14.41 1.48
CA GLN A 41 18.65 13.98 1.74
C GLN A 41 18.77 13.68 3.23
N VAL A 42 19.12 12.44 3.57
CA VAL A 42 19.22 11.96 4.95
C VAL A 42 20.57 11.32 5.22
N PRO A 43 21.11 11.43 6.45
CA PRO A 43 22.34 10.75 6.82
C PRO A 43 22.08 9.24 7.01
N LEU A 44 23.13 8.44 6.80
CA LEU A 44 23.17 7.05 7.21
C LEU A 44 23.93 6.96 8.54
N LEU A 45 23.21 6.92 9.66
CA LEU A 45 23.80 6.90 11.00
C LEU A 45 24.08 5.48 11.52
N GLY A 46 23.25 4.52 11.16
CA GLY A 46 23.37 3.12 11.56
C GLY A 46 23.92 2.20 10.48
N HIS A 47 23.98 0.91 10.79
CA HIS A 47 24.26 -0.14 9.82
C HIS A 47 23.01 -0.43 8.98
N HIS A 48 23.21 -0.98 7.77
CA HIS A 48 22.08 -1.40 6.92
C HIS A 48 21.31 -2.57 7.57
N THR A 49 22.04 -3.54 8.07
CA THR A 49 21.51 -4.70 8.80
C THR A 49 22.47 -5.09 9.91
N SER A 50 22.07 -6.04 10.78
CA SER A 50 22.96 -6.58 11.81
C SER A 50 24.24 -7.24 11.27
N GLY A 51 24.18 -7.75 10.02
CA GLY A 51 25.32 -8.44 9.39
C GLY A 51 26.13 -7.58 8.42
N VAL A 52 25.60 -6.45 7.96
CA VAL A 52 26.27 -5.58 6.99
C VAL A 52 26.70 -4.30 7.67
N ARG A 53 27.94 -4.30 8.12
CA ARG A 53 28.50 -3.18 8.88
C ARG A 53 29.01 -2.10 7.93
N LYS A 54 28.72 -0.84 8.28
CA LYS A 54 29.10 0.35 7.47
C LYS A 54 30.61 0.52 7.32
N GLU A 55 31.41 0.02 8.27
CA GLU A 55 32.88 0.02 8.23
C GLU A 55 33.44 -0.73 7.01
N PHE A 56 32.69 -1.64 6.41
CA PHE A 56 33.16 -2.40 5.25
C PHE A 56 33.05 -1.64 3.92
N TYR A 57 32.26 -0.57 3.87
CA TYR A 57 32.00 0.14 2.61
C TYR A 57 32.02 1.66 2.71
N ARG A 58 32.33 2.22 3.89
CA ARG A 58 32.46 3.65 4.11
C ARG A 58 33.81 4.00 4.73
N SER A 59 34.35 5.17 4.38
CA SER A 59 35.54 5.73 5.02
C SER A 59 35.18 6.51 6.29
N ASP A 60 36.17 6.74 7.14
CA ASP A 60 36.01 7.53 8.36
C ASP A 60 35.57 8.97 8.06
N ASP A 61 36.10 9.58 6.99
CA ASP A 61 35.70 10.91 6.55
C ASP A 61 34.23 10.98 6.09
N ASP A 62 33.75 9.93 5.43
CA ASP A 62 32.34 9.84 5.02
C ASP A 62 31.43 9.66 6.23
N TRP A 63 31.88 8.91 7.24
CA TRP A 63 31.20 8.76 8.50
C TRP A 63 31.03 10.08 9.24
N ALA A 64 32.11 10.81 9.45
CA ALA A 64 32.08 12.11 10.12
C ALA A 64 31.08 13.06 9.47
N LYS A 65 31.03 13.11 8.12
CA LYS A 65 30.05 13.91 7.39
C LYS A 65 28.61 13.48 7.65
N HIS A 66 28.33 12.18 7.80
CA HIS A 66 26.99 11.69 8.14
C HIS A 66 26.62 12.03 9.58
N GLU A 67 27.54 11.91 10.52
CA GLU A 67 27.34 12.25 11.94
C GLU A 67 27.08 13.75 12.16
N GLU A 68 27.74 14.63 11.42
CA GLU A 68 27.46 16.07 11.43
C GLU A 68 26.02 16.41 11.02
N HIS A 69 25.37 15.50 10.27
CA HIS A 69 23.99 15.64 9.81
C HIS A 69 22.98 14.88 10.68
N ASP A 70 23.35 14.44 11.87
CA ASP A 70 22.39 13.85 12.80
C ASP A 70 21.24 14.84 13.12
N PRO A 71 19.97 14.47 12.90
CA PRO A 71 18.85 15.35 13.14
C PRO A 71 18.65 15.71 14.63
N ASN A 72 19.02 14.84 15.56
CA ASN A 72 18.79 15.07 16.99
C ASN A 72 19.59 16.24 17.56
N PRO A 73 20.93 16.31 17.42
CA PRO A 73 21.70 17.47 17.83
C PRO A 73 21.28 18.76 17.12
N LYS A 74 20.92 18.67 15.85
CA LYS A 74 20.42 19.84 15.08
C LYS A 74 19.12 20.39 15.67
N LEU A 75 18.16 19.51 15.95
CA LEU A 75 16.90 19.91 16.55
C LEU A 75 17.10 20.49 17.96
N ARG A 76 17.93 19.83 18.78
CA ARG A 76 18.27 20.32 20.13
C ARG A 76 18.83 21.73 20.08
N LYS A 77 19.78 22.00 19.20
CA LYS A 77 20.35 23.33 18.98
C LYS A 77 19.28 24.36 18.62
N LYS A 78 18.40 24.06 17.68
CA LYS A 78 17.30 24.95 17.26
C LYS A 78 16.31 25.24 18.40
N LEU A 79 15.99 24.25 19.23
CA LEU A 79 15.12 24.47 20.39
C LEU A 79 15.74 25.47 21.37
N ILE A 80 17.05 25.33 21.67
CA ILE A 80 17.79 26.27 22.50
C ILE A 80 17.80 27.68 21.90
N GLU A 81 18.08 27.80 20.62
CA GLU A 81 18.06 29.09 19.88
C GLU A 81 16.66 29.75 19.93
N ARG A 82 15.60 28.98 20.11
CA ARG A 82 14.20 29.44 20.28
C ARG A 82 13.79 29.64 21.75
N ASN A 83 14.75 29.67 22.65
CA ASN A 83 14.55 29.86 24.08
C ASN A 83 13.72 28.74 24.77
N VAL A 84 13.73 27.54 24.23
CA VAL A 84 13.29 26.35 24.99
C VAL A 84 14.35 26.08 26.03
N SER A 85 13.97 25.98 27.30
CA SER A 85 14.96 25.77 28.36
C SER A 85 15.60 24.38 28.24
N GLU A 86 16.87 24.29 28.59
CA GLU A 86 17.60 23.04 28.55
C GLU A 86 17.01 22.00 29.51
N GLU A 87 16.41 22.44 30.61
CA GLU A 87 15.72 21.59 31.58
C GLU A 87 14.54 20.84 30.92
N ILE A 88 13.73 21.54 30.12
CA ILE A 88 12.62 20.89 29.37
C ILE A 88 13.14 19.87 28.38
N ILE A 89 14.22 20.20 27.66
CA ILE A 89 14.82 19.28 26.67
C ILE A 89 15.32 18.02 27.37
N LEU A 90 16.06 18.18 28.48
CA LEU A 90 16.58 17.06 29.25
C LEU A 90 15.46 16.21 29.88
N GLU A 91 14.36 16.82 30.31
CA GLU A 91 13.21 16.07 30.81
C GLU A 91 12.59 15.19 29.71
N VAL A 92 12.36 15.75 28.51
CA VAL A 92 11.84 14.98 27.36
C VAL A 92 12.81 13.85 26.94
N GLU A 93 14.12 14.13 26.89
CA GLU A 93 15.14 13.12 26.58
C GLU A 93 15.13 11.98 27.63
N LYS A 94 14.99 12.32 28.90
CA LYS A 94 14.90 11.36 30.00
C LYS A 94 13.62 10.53 29.92
N GLU A 95 12.47 11.14 29.73
CA GLU A 95 11.19 10.44 29.57
C GLU A 95 11.24 9.46 28.39
N ALA A 96 11.78 9.88 27.26
CA ALA A 96 11.96 9.02 26.09
C ALA A 96 12.88 7.82 26.38
N ALA A 97 14.00 8.06 27.06
CA ALA A 97 14.93 6.99 27.45
C ALA A 97 14.30 6.00 28.44
N GLU A 98 13.57 6.48 29.44
CA GLU A 98 12.85 5.65 30.42
C GLU A 98 11.73 4.83 29.77
N LEU A 99 11.00 5.40 28.80
CA LEU A 99 9.99 4.69 28.03
C LEU A 99 10.59 3.53 27.25
N VAL A 100 11.68 3.80 26.50
CA VAL A 100 12.39 2.77 25.73
C VAL A 100 12.94 1.67 26.65
N ALA A 101 13.59 2.04 27.74
CA ALA A 101 14.12 1.07 28.70
C ALA A 101 13.02 0.20 29.31
N THR A 102 11.89 0.80 29.66
CA THR A 102 10.72 0.10 30.20
C THR A 102 10.14 -0.88 29.21
N ASP A 103 9.93 -0.46 27.96
CA ASP A 103 9.36 -1.31 26.94
C ASP A 103 10.32 -2.43 26.51
N PHE A 104 11.62 -2.15 26.50
CA PHE A 104 12.62 -3.19 26.29
C PHE A 104 12.61 -4.23 27.42
N ALA A 105 12.53 -3.78 28.67
CA ALA A 105 12.44 -4.70 29.82
C ALA A 105 11.16 -5.55 29.77
N LYS A 106 10.02 -4.97 29.39
CA LYS A 106 8.77 -5.71 29.19
C LYS A 106 8.90 -6.75 28.07
N ALA A 107 9.57 -6.40 26.97
CA ALA A 107 9.78 -7.32 25.85
C ALA A 107 10.67 -8.52 26.27
N ILE A 108 11.73 -8.27 27.04
CA ILE A 108 12.61 -9.33 27.56
C ILE A 108 11.89 -10.21 28.59
N ALA A 109 11.01 -9.64 29.41
CA ALA A 109 10.26 -10.38 30.43
C ALA A 109 9.00 -11.06 29.87
N ALA A 110 8.63 -10.79 28.64
CA ALA A 110 7.47 -11.42 28.01
C ALA A 110 7.67 -12.94 27.89
N PRO A 111 6.61 -13.74 28.05
CA PRO A 111 6.69 -15.18 27.81
C PRO A 111 7.03 -15.45 26.35
N GLU A 112 7.68 -16.58 26.10
CA GLU A 112 7.88 -17.06 24.72
C GLU A 112 6.53 -17.19 24.00
N PRO A 113 6.48 -16.91 22.69
CA PRO A 113 5.26 -17.07 21.91
C PRO A 113 4.73 -18.51 22.01
N ASP A 114 3.40 -18.65 22.22
CA ASP A 114 2.76 -19.95 22.19
C ASP A 114 2.72 -20.48 20.74
N PRO A 115 3.34 -21.63 20.44
CA PRO A 115 3.32 -22.19 19.08
C PRO A 115 1.91 -22.44 18.53
N SER A 116 0.90 -22.61 19.39
CA SER A 116 -0.49 -22.81 18.95
C SER A 116 -1.10 -21.58 18.30
N THR A 117 -0.51 -20.39 18.56
CA THR A 117 -1.00 -19.10 17.98
C THR A 117 -0.45 -18.82 16.59
N ILE A 118 0.32 -19.72 15.98
CA ILE A 118 0.94 -19.51 14.67
C ILE A 118 -0.08 -19.31 13.54
N GLU A 119 -1.28 -19.83 13.73
CA GLU A 119 -2.39 -19.69 12.77
C GLU A 119 -3.32 -18.52 13.08
N ASP A 120 -3.10 -17.82 14.20
CA ASP A 120 -3.89 -16.63 14.53
C ASP A 120 -3.68 -15.51 13.52
N HIS A 121 -4.75 -14.84 13.15
CA HIS A 121 -4.74 -13.70 12.22
C HIS A 121 -4.24 -13.98 10.79
N ILE A 122 -4.09 -15.23 10.37
CA ILE A 122 -3.78 -15.57 8.98
C ILE A 122 -4.84 -14.99 8.05
N PHE A 123 -6.11 -15.12 8.46
CA PHE A 123 -7.24 -14.53 7.74
C PHE A 123 -7.99 -13.53 8.62
N ALA A 124 -8.57 -12.52 7.97
CA ALA A 124 -9.53 -11.65 8.63
C ALA A 124 -10.78 -12.47 9.02
N PRO A 125 -11.53 -12.04 10.06
CA PRO A 125 -12.82 -12.63 10.36
C PRO A 125 -13.72 -12.62 9.12
N THR A 126 -14.18 -13.81 8.72
CA THR A 126 -15.04 -14.00 7.54
C THR A 126 -16.43 -14.39 8.01
N PRO A 127 -17.37 -13.43 8.14
CA PRO A 127 -18.71 -13.71 8.68
C PRO A 127 -19.59 -14.50 7.73
N ILE A 128 -19.22 -14.56 6.44
CA ILE A 128 -19.95 -15.30 5.41
C ILE A 128 -19.06 -16.45 4.94
N THR A 129 -19.30 -17.64 5.48
CA THR A 129 -18.56 -18.86 5.16
C THR A 129 -19.37 -19.85 4.32
N GLU A 130 -20.66 -19.59 4.17
CA GLU A 130 -21.57 -20.45 3.41
C GLU A 130 -22.09 -19.72 2.18
N GLU A 131 -22.06 -20.40 1.05
CA GLU A 131 -22.69 -19.92 -0.18
C GLU A 131 -24.21 -19.90 -0.01
N LYS A 132 -24.82 -18.75 -0.30
CA LYS A 132 -26.27 -18.60 -0.32
C LYS A 132 -26.73 -18.38 -1.74
N GLY A 133 -27.74 -19.12 -2.16
CA GLY A 133 -28.31 -19.03 -3.48
C GLY A 133 -28.22 -20.36 -4.23
N GLU A 134 -28.73 -20.36 -5.42
CA GLU A 134 -28.79 -21.50 -6.30
C GLU A 134 -27.89 -21.27 -7.51
N ARG A 135 -26.93 -22.17 -7.73
CA ARG A 135 -25.96 -22.03 -8.84
C ARG A 135 -26.58 -22.21 -10.22
N SER A 136 -27.67 -22.95 -10.31
CA SER A 136 -28.34 -23.28 -11.58
C SER A 136 -29.85 -23.25 -11.40
N PRO A 137 -30.48 -22.08 -11.15
CA PRO A 137 -31.92 -21.99 -10.87
C PRO A 137 -32.76 -22.44 -12.07
N GLU A 138 -33.70 -23.35 -11.84
CA GLU A 138 -34.61 -23.82 -12.86
C GLU A 138 -35.50 -22.68 -13.39
N GLY A 139 -35.81 -22.73 -14.69
CA GLY A 139 -36.72 -21.78 -15.33
C GLY A 139 -36.15 -20.34 -15.48
N LYS A 140 -34.88 -20.11 -15.18
CA LYS A 140 -34.22 -18.82 -15.41
C LYS A 140 -33.54 -18.77 -16.77
N GLU A 141 -33.50 -17.57 -17.34
CA GLU A 141 -32.80 -17.30 -18.59
C GLU A 141 -31.28 -17.53 -18.41
N LYS A 142 -30.69 -18.20 -19.40
CA LYS A 142 -29.23 -18.40 -19.44
C LYS A 142 -28.58 -17.15 -19.98
N ILE A 143 -27.58 -16.65 -19.27
CA ILE A 143 -26.74 -15.53 -19.68
C ILE A 143 -25.30 -15.99 -19.83
N VAL A 144 -24.50 -15.23 -20.57
CA VAL A 144 -23.06 -15.51 -20.69
C VAL A 144 -22.34 -15.12 -19.40
N MET A 145 -21.25 -15.83 -19.10
CA MET A 145 -20.50 -15.65 -17.85
C MET A 145 -19.99 -14.20 -17.66
N VAL A 146 -19.58 -13.54 -18.75
CA VAL A 146 -19.10 -12.15 -18.70
C VAL A 146 -20.20 -11.18 -18.25
N ASP A 147 -21.43 -11.39 -18.69
CA ASP A 147 -22.57 -10.54 -18.26
C ASP A 147 -22.92 -10.81 -16.80
N ALA A 148 -22.86 -12.07 -16.36
CA ALA A 148 -23.05 -12.42 -14.95
C ALA A 148 -21.99 -11.74 -14.06
N ALA A 149 -20.72 -11.71 -14.48
CA ALA A 149 -19.66 -11.01 -13.79
C ALA A 149 -19.88 -9.50 -13.75
N LEU A 150 -20.31 -8.89 -14.88
CA LEU A 150 -20.67 -7.48 -14.96
C LEU A 150 -21.79 -7.12 -13.98
N PHE A 151 -22.87 -7.91 -13.95
CA PHE A 151 -24.01 -7.68 -13.05
C PHE A 151 -23.61 -7.80 -11.59
N ALA A 152 -22.82 -8.81 -11.24
CA ALA A 152 -22.33 -9.00 -9.89
C ALA A 152 -21.49 -7.81 -9.41
N VAL A 153 -20.57 -7.32 -10.24
CA VAL A 153 -19.75 -6.14 -9.90
C VAL A 153 -20.61 -4.88 -9.78
N ARG A 154 -21.58 -4.69 -10.68
CA ARG A 154 -22.51 -3.57 -10.63
C ARG A 154 -23.31 -3.57 -9.32
N GLU A 155 -23.95 -4.68 -8.96
CA GLU A 155 -24.73 -4.80 -7.74
C GLU A 155 -23.88 -4.59 -6.48
N LEU A 156 -22.65 -5.08 -6.49
CA LEU A 156 -21.70 -4.86 -5.40
C LEU A 156 -21.36 -3.37 -5.25
N MET A 157 -21.08 -2.69 -6.34
CA MET A 157 -20.77 -1.26 -6.35
C MET A 157 -21.98 -0.36 -6.02
N GLU A 158 -23.19 -0.79 -6.36
CA GLU A 158 -24.44 -0.11 -5.97
C GLU A 158 -24.66 -0.20 -4.44
N LYS A 159 -24.38 -1.36 -3.84
CA LYS A 159 -24.54 -1.61 -2.40
C LYS A 159 -23.42 -1.01 -1.55
N HIS A 160 -22.22 -0.87 -2.11
CA HIS A 160 -21.00 -0.49 -1.42
C HIS A 160 -20.36 0.76 -2.07
N PRO A 161 -20.67 1.96 -1.54
CA PRO A 161 -20.07 3.20 -2.05
C PRO A 161 -18.53 3.22 -1.99
N GLU A 162 -17.94 2.49 -1.04
CA GLU A 162 -16.51 2.31 -0.86
C GLU A 162 -15.87 1.36 -1.89
N ALA A 163 -16.65 0.62 -2.67
CA ALA A 163 -16.12 -0.25 -3.72
C ALA A 163 -15.64 0.59 -4.93
N ILE A 164 -14.43 0.27 -5.38
CA ILE A 164 -13.81 0.88 -6.55
C ILE A 164 -13.30 -0.21 -7.49
N LEU A 165 -13.38 0.04 -8.80
CA LEU A 165 -12.92 -0.90 -9.83
C LEU A 165 -11.81 -0.24 -10.64
N TYR A 166 -10.66 -0.89 -10.74
CA TYR A 166 -9.57 -0.39 -11.56
C TYR A 166 -8.66 -1.49 -12.11
N GLY A 167 -7.92 -1.12 -13.13
CA GLY A 167 -6.98 -1.98 -13.84
C GLY A 167 -6.64 -1.36 -15.17
N GLN A 168 -6.08 -2.15 -16.08
CA GLN A 168 -5.80 -1.71 -17.42
C GLN A 168 -7.09 -1.80 -18.27
N ASP A 169 -7.44 -0.71 -18.93
CA ASP A 169 -8.57 -0.62 -19.88
C ASP A 169 -9.96 -0.90 -19.31
N VAL A 170 -10.15 -0.84 -18.00
CA VAL A 170 -11.47 -1.07 -17.36
C VAL A 170 -12.36 0.15 -17.34
N GLY A 171 -11.78 1.35 -17.30
CA GLY A 171 -12.49 2.61 -17.18
C GLY A 171 -13.13 3.11 -18.46
N LYS A 172 -14.02 4.10 -18.34
CA LYS A 172 -14.75 4.76 -19.42
C LYS A 172 -15.53 3.75 -20.26
N ARG A 173 -15.39 3.82 -21.60
CA ARG A 173 -16.08 2.94 -22.54
C ARG A 173 -15.34 1.63 -22.84
N LEU A 174 -14.11 1.48 -22.34
CA LEU A 174 -13.30 0.27 -22.60
C LEU A 174 -13.91 -0.94 -21.91
N GLY A 175 -14.15 -0.86 -20.61
CA GLY A 175 -14.90 -1.86 -19.87
C GLY A 175 -14.19 -3.19 -19.67
N GLY A 176 -12.85 -3.19 -19.69
CA GLY A 176 -12.03 -4.40 -19.61
C GLY A 176 -11.86 -5.11 -20.94
N VAL A 177 -10.89 -6.01 -21.04
CA VAL A 177 -10.56 -6.75 -22.28
C VAL A 177 -11.73 -7.59 -22.76
N PHE A 178 -12.47 -8.19 -21.84
CA PHE A 178 -13.65 -9.03 -22.13
C PHE A 178 -14.96 -8.31 -21.89
N ARG A 179 -14.95 -7.00 -21.70
CA ARG A 179 -16.14 -6.15 -21.51
C ARG A 179 -16.92 -6.38 -20.20
N GLU A 180 -16.33 -7.06 -19.25
CA GLU A 180 -16.91 -7.36 -17.94
C GLU A 180 -17.06 -6.15 -17.01
N ALA A 181 -16.53 -4.99 -17.40
CA ALA A 181 -16.75 -3.70 -16.77
C ALA A 181 -17.45 -2.70 -17.70
N ALA A 182 -18.03 -3.19 -18.81
CA ALA A 182 -18.75 -2.33 -19.76
C ALA A 182 -19.82 -1.52 -19.04
N THR A 183 -19.94 -0.24 -19.41
CA THR A 183 -20.88 0.73 -18.82
C THR A 183 -20.63 1.15 -17.37
N LEU A 184 -19.83 0.41 -16.58
CA LEU A 184 -19.60 0.74 -15.17
C LEU A 184 -18.91 2.09 -15.00
N GLY A 185 -17.96 2.45 -15.89
CA GLY A 185 -17.33 3.76 -15.90
C GLY A 185 -18.30 4.91 -16.16
N GLU A 186 -19.33 4.69 -17.00
CA GLU A 186 -20.38 5.66 -17.25
C GLU A 186 -21.36 5.78 -16.06
N MET A 187 -21.65 4.66 -15.39
CA MET A 187 -22.56 4.61 -14.24
C MET A 187 -21.97 5.21 -12.97
N PHE A 188 -20.74 4.87 -12.65
CA PHE A 188 -20.10 5.21 -11.36
C PHE A 188 -19.05 6.33 -11.45
N GLY A 189 -18.68 6.74 -12.67
CA GLY A 189 -17.72 7.81 -12.92
C GLY A 189 -16.26 7.40 -12.72
N ASP A 190 -15.35 8.24 -13.25
CA ASP A 190 -13.91 8.00 -13.25
C ASP A 190 -13.27 7.96 -11.84
N HIS A 191 -13.97 8.42 -10.81
CA HIS A 191 -13.51 8.37 -9.43
C HIS A 191 -13.71 6.99 -8.77
N ARG A 192 -14.57 6.15 -9.33
CA ARG A 192 -14.82 4.79 -8.85
C ARG A 192 -14.45 3.70 -9.86
N VAL A 193 -14.42 4.01 -11.16
CA VAL A 193 -14.04 3.08 -12.22
C VAL A 193 -13.00 3.74 -13.11
N PHE A 194 -11.74 3.33 -13.00
CA PHE A 194 -10.65 4.05 -13.67
C PHE A 194 -9.54 3.14 -14.20
N ASN A 195 -8.82 3.67 -15.17
CA ASN A 195 -7.66 3.00 -15.75
C ASN A 195 -6.39 3.26 -14.95
N THR A 196 -5.52 2.27 -14.90
CA THR A 196 -4.14 2.40 -14.44
C THR A 196 -3.17 2.42 -15.62
N ALA A 197 -1.91 2.75 -15.35
CA ALA A 197 -0.83 2.37 -16.24
C ALA A 197 -0.68 0.83 -16.31
N ILE A 198 0.02 0.34 -17.32
CA ILE A 198 0.40 -1.08 -17.42
C ILE A 198 1.46 -1.37 -16.35
N GLN A 199 1.01 -1.79 -15.19
CA GLN A 199 1.87 -2.06 -14.03
C GLN A 199 1.11 -2.95 -13.03
N GLU A 200 1.21 -4.25 -13.20
CA GLU A 200 0.46 -5.22 -12.40
C GLU A 200 0.88 -5.21 -10.92
N ALA A 201 2.15 -4.93 -10.65
CA ALA A 201 2.61 -4.76 -9.26
C ALA A 201 1.91 -3.59 -8.57
N TYR A 202 1.65 -2.47 -9.28
CA TYR A 202 0.85 -1.38 -8.74
C TYR A 202 -0.62 -1.78 -8.60
N VAL A 203 -1.20 -2.43 -9.61
CA VAL A 203 -2.62 -2.85 -9.58
C VAL A 203 -2.90 -3.70 -8.35
N VAL A 204 -2.06 -4.68 -8.08
CA VAL A 204 -2.20 -5.57 -6.92
C VAL A 204 -1.77 -4.86 -5.62
N GLY A 205 -0.59 -4.27 -5.58
CA GLY A 205 -0.01 -3.72 -4.35
C GLY A 205 -0.78 -2.53 -3.77
N SER A 206 -1.38 -1.68 -4.61
CA SER A 206 -2.18 -0.54 -4.15
C SER A 206 -3.43 -0.94 -3.36
N THR A 207 -3.92 -2.18 -3.52
CA THR A 207 -5.08 -2.69 -2.79
C THR A 207 -4.89 -2.69 -1.28
N VAL A 208 -3.65 -2.90 -0.81
CA VAL A 208 -3.30 -2.90 0.62
C VAL A 208 -3.56 -1.51 1.22
N GLY A 209 -2.99 -0.46 0.61
CA GLY A 209 -3.17 0.90 1.08
C GLY A 209 -4.63 1.39 0.95
N MET A 210 -5.32 1.00 -0.12
CA MET A 210 -6.73 1.33 -0.31
C MET A 210 -7.62 0.65 0.74
N SER A 211 -7.36 -0.61 1.05
CA SER A 211 -8.07 -1.34 2.12
C SER A 211 -7.82 -0.72 3.49
N ALA A 212 -6.60 -0.29 3.78
CA ALA A 212 -6.25 0.35 5.04
C ALA A 212 -7.00 1.68 5.30
N VAL A 213 -7.45 2.36 4.24
CA VAL A 213 -8.28 3.57 4.36
C VAL A 213 -9.78 3.30 4.17
N GLY A 214 -10.19 2.04 4.18
CA GLY A 214 -11.60 1.63 4.17
C GLY A 214 -12.23 1.44 2.79
N LEU A 215 -11.44 1.54 1.71
CA LEU A 215 -11.93 1.21 0.37
C LEU A 215 -11.97 -0.31 0.15
N LYS A 216 -12.81 -0.74 -0.78
CA LYS A 216 -12.93 -2.13 -1.22
C LYS A 216 -12.55 -2.23 -2.69
N PRO A 217 -11.26 -2.40 -2.99
CA PRO A 217 -10.79 -2.46 -4.37
C PRO A 217 -11.20 -3.76 -5.06
N ILE A 218 -11.74 -3.62 -6.26
CA ILE A 218 -11.90 -4.66 -7.26
C ILE A 218 -10.88 -4.36 -8.33
N VAL A 219 -9.91 -5.24 -8.52
CA VAL A 219 -8.82 -5.01 -9.46
C VAL A 219 -8.78 -6.09 -10.53
N GLU A 220 -8.40 -5.68 -11.73
CA GLU A 220 -8.28 -6.56 -12.86
C GLU A 220 -6.85 -6.59 -13.39
N VAL A 221 -6.31 -7.80 -13.48
CA VAL A 221 -5.15 -8.14 -14.30
C VAL A 221 -5.69 -8.80 -15.56
N GLN A 222 -5.37 -8.23 -16.72
CA GLN A 222 -6.05 -8.54 -17.99
C GLN A 222 -6.03 -10.03 -18.39
N PHE A 223 -4.95 -10.74 -18.08
CA PHE A 223 -4.76 -12.16 -18.39
C PHE A 223 -3.96 -12.84 -17.27
N ALA A 224 -4.19 -14.12 -17.05
CA ALA A 224 -3.45 -14.89 -16.06
C ALA A 224 -1.94 -14.87 -16.30
N ASP A 225 -1.52 -14.88 -17.55
CA ASP A 225 -0.10 -14.77 -17.96
C ASP A 225 0.58 -13.50 -17.44
N TYR A 226 -0.18 -12.47 -17.09
CA TYR A 226 0.32 -11.17 -16.62
C TYR A 226 0.29 -10.97 -15.10
N ILE A 227 -0.15 -11.98 -14.34
CA ILE A 227 -0.18 -11.88 -12.87
C ILE A 227 1.21 -11.82 -12.25
N TYR A 228 2.22 -12.40 -12.90
CA TYR A 228 3.54 -12.60 -12.30
C TYR A 228 4.24 -11.31 -11.83
N PRO A 229 4.19 -10.17 -12.54
CA PRO A 229 4.73 -8.92 -12.01
C PRO A 229 4.02 -8.44 -10.74
N GLY A 230 2.73 -8.78 -10.57
CA GLY A 230 1.93 -8.49 -9.37
C GLY A 230 2.00 -9.56 -8.29
N PHE A 231 2.53 -10.75 -8.61
CA PHE A 231 2.56 -11.89 -7.69
C PHE A 231 3.41 -11.62 -6.46
N ASN A 232 4.50 -10.86 -6.62
CA ASN A 232 5.32 -10.42 -5.49
C ASN A 232 4.47 -9.68 -4.44
N GLN A 233 3.60 -8.77 -4.84
CA GLN A 233 2.72 -8.03 -3.94
C GLN A 233 1.65 -8.91 -3.29
N LEU A 234 1.16 -9.94 -3.99
CA LEU A 234 0.27 -10.93 -3.38
C LEU A 234 0.96 -11.65 -2.22
N VAL A 235 2.19 -12.10 -2.42
CA VAL A 235 2.94 -12.89 -1.43
C VAL A 235 3.50 -12.02 -0.30
N THR A 236 4.05 -10.84 -0.62
CA THR A 236 4.77 -10.03 0.39
C THR A 236 3.86 -9.12 1.17
N GLU A 237 2.80 -8.62 0.56
CA GLU A 237 1.95 -7.59 1.16
C GLU A 237 0.52 -8.10 1.44
N VAL A 238 -0.20 -8.53 0.39
CA VAL A 238 -1.62 -8.89 0.53
C VAL A 238 -1.82 -10.05 1.50
N SER A 239 -1.05 -11.14 1.34
CA SER A 239 -1.19 -12.34 2.19
C SER A 239 -0.69 -12.16 3.61
N LYS A 240 0.22 -11.22 3.86
CA LYS A 240 0.86 -11.07 5.18
C LYS A 240 0.33 -9.90 6.01
N SER A 241 -0.34 -8.94 5.38
CA SER A 241 -0.78 -7.70 6.05
C SER A 241 -1.64 -7.98 7.28
N CYS A 242 -2.62 -8.87 7.19
CA CYS A 242 -3.47 -9.24 8.32
C CYS A 242 -2.67 -9.90 9.45
N TYR A 243 -1.86 -10.90 9.12
CA TYR A 243 -1.04 -11.62 10.09
C TYR A 243 -0.03 -10.71 10.80
N LEU A 244 0.80 -9.99 10.04
CA LEU A 244 1.86 -9.13 10.60
C LEU A 244 1.31 -7.96 11.43
N SER A 245 0.10 -7.51 11.15
CA SER A 245 -0.58 -6.46 11.91
C SER A 245 -1.41 -6.98 13.08
N CYS A 246 -1.37 -8.26 13.40
CA CYS A 246 -2.24 -8.88 14.40
C CYS A 246 -3.73 -8.58 14.15
N GLY A 247 -4.17 -8.72 12.91
CA GLY A 247 -5.56 -8.49 12.49
C GLY A 247 -5.98 -7.03 12.26
N LYS A 248 -5.07 -6.06 12.45
CA LYS A 248 -5.41 -4.63 12.34
C LYS A 248 -5.59 -4.13 10.90
N PHE A 249 -4.89 -4.73 9.94
CA PHE A 249 -4.89 -4.32 8.54
C PHE A 249 -5.25 -5.49 7.60
N PRO A 250 -6.49 -5.99 7.65
CA PRO A 250 -6.96 -6.95 6.66
C PRO A 250 -7.07 -6.29 5.28
N VAL A 251 -6.80 -7.05 4.22
CA VAL A 251 -6.92 -6.56 2.85
C VAL A 251 -8.25 -7.02 2.27
N SER A 252 -9.19 -6.11 2.10
CA SER A 252 -10.50 -6.35 1.51
C SER A 252 -10.44 -6.08 0.01
N MET A 253 -10.08 -7.07 -0.80
CA MET A 253 -9.97 -6.92 -2.25
C MET A 253 -10.61 -8.07 -3.01
N ILE A 254 -10.98 -7.79 -4.25
CA ILE A 254 -11.29 -8.81 -5.27
C ILE A 254 -10.25 -8.66 -6.37
N LEU A 255 -9.50 -9.72 -6.64
CA LEU A 255 -8.60 -9.79 -7.80
C LEU A 255 -9.26 -10.61 -8.89
N ARG A 256 -9.48 -9.98 -10.05
CA ARG A 256 -10.02 -10.63 -11.25
C ARG A 256 -8.88 -10.92 -12.21
N VAL A 257 -8.77 -12.18 -12.59
CA VAL A 257 -7.73 -12.65 -13.50
C VAL A 257 -8.37 -13.60 -14.52
N PRO A 258 -8.67 -13.14 -15.73
CA PRO A 258 -9.21 -13.99 -16.78
C PRO A 258 -8.23 -15.07 -17.21
N ILE A 259 -8.74 -16.27 -17.40
CA ILE A 259 -7.98 -17.46 -17.88
C ILE A 259 -8.66 -18.07 -19.09
N GLY A 260 -7.93 -18.88 -19.84
CA GLY A 260 -8.44 -19.69 -20.94
C GLY A 260 -8.23 -19.12 -22.32
N ALA A 261 -8.54 -19.93 -23.31
CA ALA A 261 -8.16 -19.72 -24.71
C ALA A 261 -9.23 -19.02 -25.56
N TYR A 262 -10.00 -18.11 -24.96
CA TYR A 262 -11.01 -17.37 -25.70
C TYR A 262 -10.38 -16.58 -26.88
N GLY A 263 -10.94 -16.76 -28.07
CA GLY A 263 -10.48 -16.05 -29.25
C GLY A 263 -9.10 -16.46 -29.78
N GLY A 264 -8.53 -17.56 -29.29
CA GLY A 264 -7.24 -18.04 -29.76
C GLY A 264 -6.06 -17.17 -29.38
N GLY A 265 -6.03 -16.63 -28.15
CA GLY A 265 -5.02 -15.68 -27.66
C GLY A 265 -3.56 -16.15 -27.63
N GLY A 266 -3.31 -17.43 -27.94
CA GLY A 266 -1.96 -18.00 -27.99
C GLY A 266 -1.34 -18.14 -26.60
N PRO A 267 -0.02 -18.44 -26.51
CA PRO A 267 0.63 -18.83 -25.27
C PRO A 267 0.76 -17.72 -24.22
N TYR A 268 0.56 -16.46 -24.60
CA TYR A 268 0.67 -15.30 -23.70
C TYR A 268 -0.67 -14.71 -23.23
N HIS A 269 -1.81 -15.29 -23.69
CA HIS A 269 -3.14 -14.77 -23.39
C HIS A 269 -4.17 -15.88 -23.08
N SER A 270 -3.71 -17.09 -22.84
CA SER A 270 -4.56 -18.25 -22.61
C SER A 270 -4.06 -19.14 -21.47
N GLY A 271 -3.08 -18.68 -20.71
CA GLY A 271 -2.54 -19.41 -19.59
C GLY A 271 -3.53 -19.57 -18.43
N SER A 272 -3.16 -20.48 -17.53
CA SER A 272 -3.80 -20.67 -16.24
C SER A 272 -2.70 -20.70 -15.17
N VAL A 273 -2.93 -20.05 -14.03
CA VAL A 273 -1.98 -19.97 -12.90
C VAL A 273 -2.44 -20.82 -11.73
#